data_cb7572f254f75352ae1d1ed2fdc15cfd
#
_entry.id   cb7572f254f75352ae1d1ed2fdc15cfd
#
_cell.length_a   1.000
_cell.length_b   1.000
_cell.length_c   1.000
_cell.angle_alpha   90.00
_cell.angle_beta   90.00
_cell.angle_gamma   90.00
#
_symmetry.space_group_name_H-M   'P 1'
#
loop_
_entity.id
_entity.type
_entity.pdbx_description
1 polymer ?
#
loop_
_entity_poly.entity_id
_entity_poly.type
_entity_poly.pdbx_seq_one_letter_code
_entity_poly.pdbx_strand_id
1 'polypeptide(L)'
;MRNVVDVFTGNLILNLSILAWAIAQVIKFVITLITKHKLDWRHFLSSGGMPSSHSAFVCACASSMGYMYGWASPVFTVAAVVAIVVMYDAANVRKAAGEQAKILNYIMEHWTEMKPAIFGKELKELLGHTPFQVLMGGLLGIAVGLAGAWLYM
;
A
#
# COMPACT_ATOMS: atom_id res chain seq x y z
N MET A 1 -12.76 -30.53 4.88
CA MET A 1 -12.14 -30.29 3.56
C MET A 1 -11.05 -29.23 3.74
N ARG A 2 -9.78 -29.52 3.44
CA ARG A 2 -8.75 -28.48 3.38
C ARG A 2 -9.08 -27.57 2.22
N ASN A 3 -9.50 -26.36 2.51
CA ASN A 3 -9.82 -25.38 1.47
C ASN A 3 -8.53 -24.91 0.79
N VAL A 4 -8.61 -24.53 -0.48
CA VAL A 4 -7.47 -24.05 -1.30
C VAL A 4 -6.66 -22.94 -0.61
N VAL A 5 -7.28 -22.21 0.33
CA VAL A 5 -6.68 -21.13 1.13
C VAL A 5 -5.68 -21.65 2.16
N ASP A 6 -5.86 -22.89 2.67
CA ASP A 6 -4.88 -23.52 3.59
C ASP A 6 -3.59 -23.95 2.89
N VAL A 7 -3.65 -24.07 1.54
CA VAL A 7 -2.57 -24.64 0.74
C VAL A 7 -1.46 -23.64 0.48
N PHE A 8 -1.75 -22.32 0.45
CA PHE A 8 -0.74 -21.32 0.04
C PHE A 8 0.25 -20.99 1.16
N THR A 9 -0.22 -20.56 2.34
CA THR A 9 0.67 -20.24 3.48
C THR A 9 0.32 -20.99 4.76
N GLY A 10 -0.77 -21.74 4.79
CA GLY A 10 -1.34 -22.33 6.00
C GLY A 10 -1.94 -21.31 6.98
N ASN A 11 -1.98 -20.03 6.60
CA ASN A 11 -2.51 -18.95 7.42
C ASN A 11 -3.52 -18.14 6.63
N LEU A 12 -4.82 -18.31 6.95
CA LEU A 12 -5.92 -17.64 6.26
C LEU A 12 -5.78 -16.12 6.28
N ILE A 13 -5.44 -15.52 7.42
CA ILE A 13 -5.34 -14.07 7.57
C ILE A 13 -4.24 -13.50 6.67
N LEU A 14 -3.09 -14.16 6.62
CA LEU A 14 -2.00 -13.78 5.73
C LEU A 14 -2.42 -13.91 4.26
N ASN A 15 -3.11 -14.99 3.90
CA ASN A 15 -3.61 -15.20 2.54
C ASN A 15 -4.62 -14.12 2.12
N LEU A 16 -5.54 -13.72 3.01
CA LEU A 16 -6.49 -12.64 2.75
C LEU A 16 -5.78 -11.29 2.61
N SER A 17 -4.74 -11.05 3.39
CA SER A 17 -3.91 -9.84 3.31
C SER A 17 -3.18 -9.76 1.97
N ILE A 18 -2.55 -10.87 1.53
CA ILE A 18 -1.90 -10.99 0.22
C ILE A 18 -2.91 -10.80 -0.91
N LEU A 19 -4.09 -11.40 -0.79
CA LEU A 19 -5.17 -11.25 -1.77
C LEU A 19 -5.61 -9.79 -1.90
N ALA A 20 -5.84 -9.10 -0.79
CA ALA A 20 -6.20 -7.68 -0.79
C ALA A 20 -5.12 -6.81 -1.44
N TRP A 21 -3.85 -7.09 -1.16
CA TRP A 21 -2.72 -6.45 -1.81
C TRP A 21 -2.71 -6.69 -3.32
N ALA A 22 -2.89 -7.94 -3.75
CA ALA A 22 -2.91 -8.30 -5.16
C ALA A 22 -4.07 -7.63 -5.92
N ILE A 23 -5.28 -7.62 -5.34
CA ILE A 23 -6.45 -6.92 -5.89
C ILE A 23 -6.16 -5.42 -6.03
N ALA A 24 -5.58 -4.80 -5.00
CA ALA A 24 -5.20 -3.39 -5.07
C ALA A 24 -4.19 -3.10 -6.18
N GLN A 25 -3.21 -3.99 -6.41
CA GLN A 25 -2.24 -3.85 -7.50
C GLN A 25 -2.91 -3.99 -8.88
N VAL A 26 -3.82 -4.95 -9.05
CA VAL A 26 -4.58 -5.12 -10.30
C VAL A 26 -5.44 -3.88 -10.59
N ILE A 27 -6.17 -3.37 -9.60
CA ILE A 27 -6.99 -2.16 -9.75
C ILE A 27 -6.09 -0.96 -10.14
N LYS A 28 -4.96 -0.78 -9.46
CA LYS A 28 -3.99 0.26 -9.76
C LYS A 28 -3.49 0.17 -11.20
N PHE A 29 -3.15 -1.04 -11.65
CA PHE A 29 -2.71 -1.28 -13.02
C PHE A 29 -3.79 -0.90 -14.04
N VAL A 30 -5.04 -1.34 -13.84
CA VAL A 30 -6.17 -1.01 -14.70
C VAL A 30 -6.41 0.49 -14.76
N ILE A 31 -6.44 1.17 -13.62
CA ILE A 31 -6.61 2.64 -13.57
C ILE A 31 -5.48 3.34 -14.32
N THR A 32 -4.23 2.91 -14.13
CA THR A 32 -3.08 3.51 -14.82
C THR A 32 -3.15 3.31 -16.32
N LEU A 33 -3.56 2.11 -16.77
CA LEU A 33 -3.73 1.80 -18.18
C LEU A 33 -4.80 2.69 -18.84
N ILE A 34 -5.94 2.89 -18.17
CA ILE A 34 -7.04 3.73 -18.68
C ILE A 34 -6.63 5.21 -18.71
N THR A 35 -5.91 5.69 -17.69
CA THR A 35 -5.61 7.14 -17.56
C THR A 35 -4.38 7.59 -18.34
N LYS A 36 -3.36 6.75 -18.45
CA LYS A 36 -2.07 7.14 -19.05
C LYS A 36 -1.81 6.59 -20.45
N HIS A 37 -2.64 5.65 -20.93
CA HIS A 37 -2.49 4.98 -22.24
C HIS A 37 -1.07 4.43 -22.53
N LYS A 38 -0.23 4.24 -21.50
CA LYS A 38 1.14 3.71 -21.62
C LYS A 38 1.35 2.60 -20.62
N LEU A 39 1.84 1.46 -21.12
CA LEU A 39 2.29 0.32 -20.31
C LEU A 39 3.71 0.65 -19.80
N ASP A 40 3.81 1.10 -18.55
CA ASP A 40 5.10 1.24 -17.89
C ASP A 40 5.14 0.28 -16.70
N TRP A 41 5.88 -0.83 -16.88
CA TRP A 41 6.06 -1.86 -15.86
C TRP A 41 6.71 -1.35 -14.57
N ARG A 42 7.43 -0.21 -14.64
CA ARG A 42 8.03 0.43 -13.47
C ARG A 42 6.97 1.00 -12.52
N HIS A 43 5.78 1.32 -13.03
CA HIS A 43 4.67 1.79 -12.22
C HIS A 43 3.95 0.68 -11.47
N PHE A 44 4.08 -0.57 -11.91
CA PHE A 44 3.46 -1.71 -11.21
C PHE A 44 4.03 -1.91 -9.79
N LEU A 45 5.34 -1.69 -9.62
CA LEU A 45 6.02 -1.78 -8.32
C LEU A 45 6.18 -0.40 -7.64
N SER A 46 5.66 0.67 -8.25
CA SER A 46 5.75 2.00 -7.65
C SER A 46 4.84 2.13 -6.44
N SER A 47 5.29 2.85 -5.43
CA SER A 47 4.54 3.10 -4.20
C SER A 47 3.39 4.12 -4.37
N GLY A 48 3.21 4.72 -5.55
CA GLY A 48 2.15 5.69 -5.84
C GLY A 48 0.93 5.05 -6.51
N GLY A 49 -0.17 5.80 -6.62
CA GLY A 49 -1.41 5.41 -7.31
C GLY A 49 -2.52 4.89 -6.39
N MET A 50 -3.75 4.79 -6.94
CA MET A 50 -4.96 4.39 -6.22
C MET A 50 -5.41 2.99 -6.65
N PRO A 51 -5.88 2.14 -5.72
CA PRO A 51 -5.86 2.28 -4.25
C PRO A 51 -4.48 1.98 -3.65
N SER A 52 -4.24 2.40 -2.38
CA SER A 52 -3.02 2.05 -1.65
C SER A 52 -2.98 0.57 -1.31
N SER A 53 -2.04 -0.15 -1.88
CA SER A 53 -1.85 -1.59 -1.62
C SER A 53 -1.33 -1.88 -0.21
N HIS A 54 -0.56 -0.97 0.40
CA HIS A 54 -0.12 -1.11 1.79
C HIS A 54 -1.32 -1.02 2.75
N SER A 55 -2.20 -0.04 2.54
CA SER A 55 -3.42 0.10 3.33
C SER A 55 -4.35 -1.10 3.16
N ALA A 56 -4.51 -1.60 1.93
CA ALA A 56 -5.32 -2.79 1.66
C ALA A 56 -4.78 -4.01 2.42
N PHE A 57 -3.47 -4.23 2.40
CA PHE A 57 -2.82 -5.34 3.08
C PHE A 57 -3.06 -5.32 4.60
N VAL A 58 -2.72 -4.20 5.26
CA VAL A 58 -2.80 -4.12 6.73
C VAL A 58 -4.24 -4.04 7.23
N CYS A 59 -5.16 -3.44 6.48
CA CYS A 59 -6.57 -3.39 6.84
C CYS A 59 -7.26 -4.74 6.66
N ALA A 60 -6.89 -5.54 5.64
CA ALA A 60 -7.37 -6.90 5.50
C ALA A 60 -6.88 -7.79 6.66
N CYS A 61 -5.63 -7.65 7.06
CA CYS A 61 -5.08 -8.32 8.22
C CYS A 61 -5.87 -7.98 9.50
N ALA A 62 -6.03 -6.69 9.79
CA ALA A 62 -6.72 -6.25 10.98
C ALA A 62 -8.20 -6.68 11.00
N SER A 63 -8.92 -6.49 9.89
CA SER A 63 -10.35 -6.83 9.83
C SER A 63 -10.62 -8.32 9.92
N SER A 64 -9.81 -9.16 9.27
CA SER A 64 -9.91 -10.62 9.42
C SER A 64 -9.59 -11.09 10.84
N MET A 65 -8.57 -10.48 11.50
CA MET A 65 -8.27 -10.78 12.90
C MET A 65 -9.42 -10.38 13.83
N GLY A 66 -9.99 -9.19 13.63
CA GLY A 66 -11.14 -8.74 14.42
C GLY A 66 -12.36 -9.64 14.26
N TYR A 67 -12.62 -10.11 13.04
CA TYR A 67 -13.71 -11.04 12.75
C TYR A 67 -13.50 -12.42 13.37
N MET A 68 -12.30 -12.99 13.22
CA MET A 68 -12.01 -14.36 13.65
C MET A 68 -11.74 -14.51 15.15
N TYR A 69 -11.08 -13.53 15.76
CA TYR A 69 -10.66 -13.59 17.16
C TYR A 69 -11.41 -12.62 18.08
N GLY A 70 -12.31 -11.84 17.52
CA GLY A 70 -13.08 -10.82 18.25
C GLY A 70 -12.42 -9.45 18.25
N TRP A 71 -13.25 -8.42 18.16
CA TRP A 71 -12.84 -7.01 18.10
C TRP A 71 -12.24 -6.49 19.41
N ALA A 72 -12.46 -7.20 20.53
CA ALA A 72 -11.87 -6.89 21.84
C ALA A 72 -10.56 -7.67 22.09
N SER A 73 -10.10 -8.49 21.15
CA SER A 73 -8.92 -9.32 21.35
C SER A 73 -7.62 -8.51 21.27
N PRO A 74 -6.58 -8.88 22.04
CA PRO A 74 -5.27 -8.23 21.97
C PRO A 74 -4.64 -8.32 20.56
N VAL A 75 -4.86 -9.43 19.83
CA VAL A 75 -4.33 -9.59 18.46
C VAL A 75 -4.96 -8.61 17.48
N PHE A 76 -6.27 -8.36 17.60
CA PHE A 76 -6.91 -7.30 16.81
C PHE A 76 -6.36 -5.92 17.15
N THR A 77 -6.17 -5.63 18.44
CA THR A 77 -5.61 -4.36 18.90
C THR A 77 -4.24 -4.09 18.27
N VAL A 78 -3.34 -5.09 18.30
CA VAL A 78 -2.01 -4.96 17.68
C VAL A 78 -2.13 -4.74 16.17
N ALA A 79 -2.95 -5.53 15.49
CA ALA A 79 -3.14 -5.40 14.03
C ALA A 79 -3.75 -4.03 13.65
N ALA A 80 -4.70 -3.52 14.44
CA ALA A 80 -5.31 -2.21 14.22
C ALA A 80 -4.30 -1.07 14.42
N VAL A 81 -3.47 -1.13 15.46
CA VAL A 81 -2.39 -0.14 15.67
C VAL A 81 -1.41 -0.15 14.51
N VAL A 82 -0.97 -1.33 14.07
CA VAL A 82 -0.08 -1.45 12.89
C VAL A 82 -0.74 -0.87 11.64
N ALA A 83 -2.03 -1.16 11.41
CA ALA A 83 -2.77 -0.61 10.27
C ALA A 83 -2.80 0.91 10.30
N ILE A 84 -3.11 1.52 11.45
CA ILE A 84 -3.13 2.97 11.63
C ILE A 84 -1.76 3.59 11.34
N VAL A 85 -0.69 3.03 11.91
CA VAL A 85 0.68 3.52 11.71
C VAL A 85 1.11 3.45 10.24
N VAL A 86 0.85 2.32 9.57
CA VAL A 86 1.20 2.14 8.16
C VAL A 86 0.40 3.09 7.26
N MET A 87 -0.89 3.28 7.54
CA MET A 87 -1.73 4.23 6.78
C MET A 87 -1.27 5.67 6.98
N TYR A 88 -0.91 6.04 8.21
CA TYR A 88 -0.37 7.36 8.53
C TYR A 88 0.97 7.61 7.81
N ASP A 89 1.89 6.64 7.84
CA ASP A 89 3.16 6.71 7.10
C ASP A 89 2.92 6.92 5.60
N ALA A 90 2.03 6.12 5.01
CA ALA A 90 1.71 6.19 3.59
C ALA A 90 1.14 7.55 3.17
N ALA A 91 0.34 8.20 4.03
CA ALA A 91 -0.32 9.47 3.73
C ALA A 91 0.58 10.70 3.96
N ASN A 92 1.48 10.63 4.94
CA ASN A 92 2.21 11.81 5.42
C ASN A 92 3.72 11.71 5.18
N VAL A 93 4.39 10.70 5.74
CA VAL A 93 5.87 10.63 5.73
C VAL A 93 6.39 10.48 4.30
N ARG A 94 5.80 9.59 3.52
CA ARG A 94 6.22 9.36 2.12
C ARG A 94 5.90 10.55 1.21
N LYS A 95 4.83 11.28 1.50
CA LYS A 95 4.50 12.50 0.78
C LYS A 95 5.52 13.58 1.06
N ALA A 96 5.87 13.80 2.34
CA ALA A 96 6.90 14.76 2.73
C ALA A 96 8.26 14.43 2.11
N ALA A 97 8.66 13.15 2.09
CA ALA A 97 9.90 12.71 1.45
C ALA A 97 9.91 13.00 -0.06
N GLY A 98 8.78 12.82 -0.75
CA GLY A 98 8.65 13.16 -2.16
C GLY A 98 8.74 14.66 -2.43
N GLU A 99 8.15 15.49 -1.57
CA GLU A 99 8.26 16.96 -1.66
C GLU A 99 9.70 17.43 -1.40
N GLN A 100 10.39 16.84 -0.42
CA GLN A 100 11.80 17.10 -0.16
C GLN A 100 12.69 16.71 -1.36
N ALA A 101 12.42 15.56 -1.99
CA ALA A 101 13.15 15.13 -3.18
C ALA A 101 13.01 16.15 -4.33
N LYS A 102 11.81 16.72 -4.54
CA LYS A 102 11.60 17.77 -5.55
C LYS A 102 12.42 19.02 -5.27
N ILE A 103 12.42 19.48 -4.03
CA ILE A 103 13.20 20.66 -3.64
C ILE A 103 14.69 20.42 -3.85
N LEU A 104 15.18 19.23 -3.46
CA LEU A 104 16.57 18.87 -3.65
C LEU A 104 16.95 18.76 -5.13
N ASN A 105 16.10 18.15 -5.96
CA ASN A 105 16.33 18.08 -7.41
C ASN A 105 16.36 19.47 -8.03
N TYR A 106 15.44 20.36 -7.62
CA TYR A 106 15.42 21.76 -8.08
C TYR A 106 16.71 22.50 -7.70
N ILE A 107 17.19 22.36 -6.46
CA ILE A 107 18.45 22.94 -6.02
C ILE A 107 19.62 22.39 -6.85
N MET A 108 19.67 21.08 -7.08
CA MET A 108 20.75 20.45 -7.87
C MET A 108 20.76 20.92 -9.33
N GLU A 109 19.59 21.12 -9.92
CA GLU A 109 19.45 21.57 -11.31
C GLU A 109 19.93 23.03 -11.50
N HIS A 110 19.67 23.88 -10.49
CA HIS A 110 19.99 25.33 -10.55
C HIS A 110 21.31 25.69 -9.89
N TRP A 111 22.05 24.72 -9.35
CA TRP A 111 23.37 24.97 -8.73
C TRP A 111 24.44 25.06 -9.81
N THR A 112 24.77 26.29 -10.22
CA THR A 112 25.61 26.57 -11.41
C THR A 112 27.11 26.33 -11.23
N GLU A 113 27.65 26.16 -10.02
CA GLU A 113 29.11 26.20 -9.80
C GLU A 113 29.76 24.88 -9.39
N MET A 114 29.03 23.87 -8.95
CA MET A 114 29.60 22.56 -8.64
C MET A 114 28.60 21.45 -8.94
N LYS A 115 28.80 20.78 -10.07
CA LYS A 115 28.25 19.42 -10.26
C LYS A 115 29.31 18.43 -9.77
N PRO A 116 29.39 18.04 -8.49
CA PRO A 116 30.20 16.92 -8.09
C PRO A 116 29.64 15.69 -8.80
N ALA A 117 30.53 14.81 -9.29
CA ALA A 117 30.16 13.55 -9.96
C ALA A 117 29.24 12.63 -9.10
N ILE A 118 29.06 12.95 -7.81
CA ILE A 118 28.19 12.29 -6.84
C ILE A 118 26.70 12.59 -7.09
N PHE A 119 26.33 13.70 -7.72
CA PHE A 119 24.94 14.11 -7.96
C PHE A 119 24.35 13.68 -9.29
N GLY A 120 25.00 12.78 -10.03
CA GLY A 120 24.51 12.27 -11.32
C GLY A 120 23.26 11.38 -11.24
N LYS A 121 22.62 11.25 -10.07
CA LYS A 121 21.43 10.46 -9.88
C LYS A 121 20.31 11.33 -9.32
N GLU A 122 19.35 11.69 -10.17
CA GLU A 122 18.13 12.36 -9.73
C GLU A 122 17.46 11.56 -8.61
N LEU A 123 17.09 12.24 -7.54
CA LEU A 123 16.33 11.65 -6.46
C LEU A 123 14.94 11.27 -6.99
N LYS A 124 14.48 10.08 -6.69
CA LYS A 124 13.13 9.66 -7.08
C LYS A 124 12.12 10.52 -6.34
N GLU A 125 11.43 11.37 -7.07
CA GLU A 125 10.29 12.16 -6.59
C GLU A 125 9.06 11.25 -6.43
N LEU A 126 9.15 10.27 -5.55
CA LEU A 126 8.04 9.40 -5.23
C LEU A 126 7.06 10.18 -4.37
N LEU A 127 6.09 10.79 -5.02
CA LEU A 127 4.92 11.34 -4.35
C LEU A 127 4.27 10.21 -3.54
N GLY A 128 4.23 10.34 -2.22
CA GLY A 128 3.50 9.44 -1.34
C GLY A 128 2.02 9.36 -1.75
N HIS A 129 1.29 8.49 -1.10
CA HIS A 129 -0.14 8.36 -1.34
C HIS A 129 -0.90 9.61 -0.86
N THR A 130 -1.92 10.02 -1.61
CA THR A 130 -2.88 10.99 -1.06
C THR A 130 -3.72 10.34 0.04
N PRO A 131 -4.24 11.09 1.02
CA PRO A 131 -5.14 10.55 2.05
C PRO A 131 -6.32 9.77 1.47
N PHE A 132 -6.84 10.21 0.33
CA PHE A 132 -7.93 9.53 -0.38
C PHE A 132 -7.50 8.15 -0.90
N GLN A 133 -6.31 8.02 -1.46
CA GLN A 133 -5.77 6.73 -1.92
C GLN A 133 -5.56 5.75 -0.77
N VAL A 134 -5.12 6.26 0.40
CA VAL A 134 -4.95 5.48 1.63
C VAL A 134 -6.31 4.99 2.13
N LEU A 135 -7.31 5.87 2.18
CA LEU A 135 -8.67 5.52 2.59
C LEU A 135 -9.28 4.45 1.70
N MET A 136 -9.20 4.61 0.37
CA MET A 136 -9.73 3.63 -0.59
C MET A 136 -9.03 2.28 -0.49
N GLY A 137 -7.72 2.27 -0.24
CA GLY A 137 -6.97 1.05 0.05
C GLY A 137 -7.45 0.37 1.34
N GLY A 138 -7.66 1.15 2.39
CA GLY A 138 -8.19 0.66 3.67
C GLY A 138 -9.58 0.03 3.54
N LEU A 139 -10.50 0.69 2.84
CA LEU A 139 -11.85 0.16 2.58
C LEU A 139 -11.82 -1.14 1.78
N LEU A 140 -10.98 -1.21 0.74
CA LEU A 140 -10.77 -2.44 -0.01
C LEU A 140 -10.26 -3.57 0.90
N GLY A 141 -9.27 -3.28 1.73
CA GLY A 141 -8.70 -4.27 2.66
C GLY A 141 -9.74 -4.79 3.65
N ILE A 142 -10.53 -3.90 4.25
CA ILE A 142 -11.60 -4.27 5.17
C ILE A 142 -12.62 -5.18 4.46
N ALA A 143 -13.06 -4.81 3.26
CA ALA A 143 -14.01 -5.59 2.49
C ALA A 143 -13.50 -7.00 2.19
N VAL A 144 -12.27 -7.13 1.71
CA VAL A 144 -11.64 -8.43 1.41
C VAL A 144 -11.43 -9.26 2.68
N GLY A 145 -10.94 -8.63 3.76
CA GLY A 145 -10.70 -9.31 5.02
C GLY A 145 -11.96 -9.86 5.67
N LEU A 146 -13.03 -9.05 5.73
CA LEU A 146 -14.32 -9.47 6.28
C LEU A 146 -15.01 -10.52 5.42
N ALA A 147 -15.11 -10.28 4.10
CA ALA A 147 -15.75 -11.22 3.18
C ALA A 147 -15.02 -12.58 3.17
N GLY A 148 -13.69 -12.55 3.10
CA GLY A 148 -12.89 -13.77 3.12
C GLY A 148 -13.01 -14.53 4.44
N ALA A 149 -12.95 -13.84 5.59
CA ALA A 149 -13.13 -14.47 6.89
C ALA A 149 -14.54 -15.05 7.07
N TRP A 150 -15.57 -14.35 6.59
CA TRP A 150 -16.96 -14.83 6.62
C TRP A 150 -17.19 -16.07 5.74
N LEU A 151 -16.59 -16.11 4.55
CA LEU A 151 -16.71 -17.26 3.63
C LEU A 151 -15.99 -18.51 4.15
N TYR A 152 -15.02 -18.35 5.03
CA TYR A 152 -14.25 -19.46 5.57
C TYR A 152 -14.91 -20.08 6.82
N MET A 153 -15.67 -19.33 7.58
CA MET A 153 -16.38 -19.78 8.78
C MET A 153 -17.73 -20.40 8.43
#